data_343ee326bb4611a01329817239f1b4f1
#
_entry.id   343ee326bb4611a01329817239f1b4f1
#
_cell.length_a   1.000
_cell.length_b   1.000
_cell.length_c   1.000
_cell.angle_alpha   90.00
_cell.angle_beta   90.00
_cell.angle_gamma   90.00
#
_symmetry.space_group_name_H-M   'P 1'
#
loop_
_entity.id
_entity.type
_entity.pdbx_description
1 polymer ?
#
loop_
_entity_poly.entity_id
_entity_poly.type
_entity_poly.pdbx_seq_one_letter_code
_entity_poly.pdbx_strand_id
1 'polypeptide(L)'
;ELRLVGSEMCIRDRCELAGAALVGGETAEMPGMYEGDDYDLAGFCVGVVEKNQIIDGHKVAPGDKIIAIASSGPHSNGYSLIRKIIEVSGAELSASCGETTLADALMAPTEIYNKSLLALQREIKPHALAHITGGGLLENIPRVLPNGCSAVLDKQTWELPPVFQWLATAGGVAEDEMHRTFNCGIGMTVIVGPSKAEAALQLLSDQGLNCWELGTIAEGNGMVEFTF
;
A
#
# COMPACT_ATOMS: atom_id res chain seq x y z
N GLU A 1 6.79 30.51 -8.19
CA GLU A 1 7.90 29.87 -8.94
C GLU A 1 8.74 28.91 -8.08
N LEU A 2 9.13 29.29 -6.86
CA LEU A 2 9.93 28.43 -5.98
C LEU A 2 9.23 27.12 -5.56
N ARG A 3 7.89 27.10 -5.50
CA ARG A 3 7.11 25.89 -5.13
C ARG A 3 7.08 24.85 -6.25
N LEU A 4 7.01 25.26 -7.51
CA LEU A 4 6.98 24.38 -8.68
C LEU A 4 8.33 23.67 -8.86
N VAL A 5 9.45 24.36 -8.74
CA VAL A 5 10.80 23.79 -8.87
C VAL A 5 11.03 22.67 -7.83
N GLY A 6 10.59 22.88 -6.58
CA GLY A 6 10.69 21.85 -5.54
C GLY A 6 9.84 20.61 -5.85
N SER A 7 8.61 20.80 -6.32
CA SER A 7 7.71 19.68 -6.68
C SER A 7 8.21 18.88 -7.88
N GLU A 8 8.71 19.56 -8.91
CA GLU A 8 9.29 18.89 -10.09
C GLU A 8 10.50 18.02 -9.74
N MET A 9 11.38 18.50 -8.86
CA MET A 9 12.52 17.70 -8.38
C MET A 9 12.05 16.45 -7.63
N CYS A 10 11.07 16.59 -6.73
CA CYS A 10 10.52 15.44 -6.00
C CYS A 10 9.85 14.43 -6.94
N ILE A 11 9.10 14.87 -7.95
CA ILE A 11 8.47 13.99 -8.95
C ILE A 11 9.54 13.26 -9.75
N ARG A 12 10.56 13.95 -10.24
CA ARG A 12 11.68 13.34 -10.97
C ARG A 12 12.36 12.27 -10.14
N ASP A 13 12.70 12.59 -8.89
CA ASP A 13 13.41 11.67 -8.01
C ASP A 13 12.57 10.40 -7.72
N ARG A 14 11.24 10.56 -7.57
CA ARG A 14 10.35 9.40 -7.42
C ARG A 14 10.21 8.57 -8.69
N CYS A 15 10.16 9.21 -9.86
CA CYS A 15 10.21 8.50 -11.14
C CYS A 15 11.50 7.68 -11.29
N GLU A 16 12.66 8.26 -10.93
CA GLU A 16 13.95 7.57 -10.97
C GLU A 16 13.98 6.37 -10.02
N LEU A 17 13.51 6.54 -8.78
CA LEU A 17 13.35 5.44 -7.82
C LEU A 17 12.43 4.33 -8.35
N ALA A 18 11.32 4.69 -8.99
CA ALA A 18 10.39 3.74 -9.59
C ALA A 18 10.94 3.08 -10.87
N GLY A 19 12.02 3.60 -11.46
CA GLY A 19 12.54 3.14 -12.74
C GLY A 19 11.69 3.60 -13.92
N ALA A 20 10.94 4.71 -13.76
CA ALA A 20 10.11 5.31 -14.79
C ALA A 20 10.77 6.58 -15.35
N ALA A 21 10.59 6.83 -16.65
CA ALA A 21 11.02 8.08 -17.27
C ALA A 21 9.95 9.16 -17.04
N LEU A 22 10.35 10.31 -16.53
CA LEU A 22 9.51 11.50 -16.53
C LEU A 22 9.56 12.13 -17.94
N VAL A 23 8.52 11.91 -18.74
CA VAL A 23 8.51 12.28 -20.16
C VAL A 23 7.85 13.63 -20.43
N GLY A 24 7.18 14.21 -19.46
CA GLY A 24 6.56 15.54 -19.62
C GLY A 24 5.72 15.91 -18.41
N GLY A 25 5.23 17.12 -18.44
CA GLY A 25 4.33 17.70 -17.45
C GLY A 25 3.96 19.10 -17.89
N GLU A 26 2.90 19.62 -17.30
CA GLU A 26 2.40 20.97 -17.55
C GLU A 26 1.78 21.52 -16.27
N THR A 27 1.84 22.83 -16.10
CA THR A 27 1.08 23.55 -15.08
C THR A 27 0.02 24.39 -15.77
N ALA A 28 -1.23 24.23 -15.38
CA ALA A 28 -2.34 25.00 -15.91
C ALA A 28 -3.03 25.76 -14.79
N GLU A 29 -3.36 27.03 -15.05
CA GLU A 29 -4.25 27.79 -14.19
C GLU A 29 -5.69 27.44 -14.52
N MET A 30 -6.52 27.26 -13.47
CA MET A 30 -7.93 26.91 -13.61
C MET A 30 -8.79 27.95 -12.85
N PRO A 31 -9.00 29.15 -13.42
CA PRO A 31 -9.75 30.22 -12.75
C PRO A 31 -11.16 29.78 -12.35
N GLY A 32 -11.54 30.04 -11.10
CA GLY A 32 -12.84 29.67 -10.56
C GLY A 32 -12.98 28.21 -10.11
N MET A 33 -11.94 27.39 -10.24
CA MET A 33 -11.95 26.02 -9.76
C MET A 33 -11.18 25.87 -8.43
N TYR A 34 -10.09 26.61 -8.28
CA TYR A 34 -9.26 26.63 -7.07
C TYR A 34 -9.25 28.03 -6.46
N GLU A 35 -9.20 28.12 -5.14
CA GLU A 35 -9.16 29.37 -4.39
C GLU A 35 -7.82 29.51 -3.66
N GLY A 36 -7.30 30.73 -3.67
CA GLY A 36 -6.06 31.06 -2.95
C GLY A 36 -4.85 30.27 -3.41
N ASP A 37 -4.27 29.53 -2.49
CA ASP A 37 -3.07 28.71 -2.72
C ASP A 37 -3.38 27.22 -3.01
N ASP A 38 -4.64 26.88 -3.24
CA ASP A 38 -5.05 25.49 -3.53
C ASP A 38 -4.51 25.02 -4.88
N TYR A 39 -4.06 23.78 -4.93
CA TYR A 39 -3.61 23.15 -6.17
C TYR A 39 -3.77 21.62 -6.08
N ASP A 40 -3.89 20.98 -7.23
CA ASP A 40 -3.87 19.53 -7.37
C ASP A 40 -2.66 19.07 -8.16
N LEU A 41 -2.16 17.90 -7.83
CA LEU A 41 -1.16 17.18 -8.62
C LEU A 41 -1.83 15.97 -9.28
N ALA A 42 -1.76 15.89 -10.60
CA ALA A 42 -2.25 14.77 -11.37
C ALA A 42 -1.08 14.08 -12.09
N GLY A 43 -1.02 12.75 -12.01
CA GLY A 43 -0.01 11.95 -12.70
C GLY A 43 -0.64 10.92 -13.62
N PHE A 44 -0.07 10.75 -14.81
CA PHE A 44 -0.43 9.70 -15.74
C PHE A 44 0.75 8.77 -15.92
N CYS A 45 0.56 7.49 -15.67
CA CYS A 45 1.58 6.47 -15.85
C CYS A 45 1.17 5.55 -17.01
N VAL A 46 2.08 5.39 -17.97
CA VAL A 46 1.89 4.47 -19.10
C VAL A 46 2.98 3.41 -19.05
N GLY A 47 2.58 2.15 -19.13
CA GLY A 47 3.47 1.01 -19.18
C GLY A 47 3.03 0.01 -20.24
N VAL A 48 3.91 -0.96 -20.51
CA VAL A 48 3.63 -2.07 -21.43
C VAL A 48 3.92 -3.39 -20.75
N VAL A 49 3.13 -4.40 -21.08
CA VAL A 49 3.32 -5.77 -20.62
C VAL A 49 2.97 -6.73 -21.74
N GLU A 50 3.73 -7.81 -21.87
CA GLU A 50 3.39 -8.88 -22.78
C GLU A 50 2.06 -9.54 -22.36
N LYS A 51 1.17 -9.79 -23.30
CA LYS A 51 -0.18 -10.32 -23.04
C LYS A 51 -0.17 -11.59 -22.17
N ASN A 52 0.81 -12.45 -22.40
CA ASN A 52 0.98 -13.70 -21.65
C ASN A 52 1.67 -13.54 -20.27
N GLN A 53 2.05 -12.31 -19.92
CA GLN A 53 2.66 -11.96 -18.62
C GLN A 53 1.75 -11.11 -17.74
N ILE A 54 0.52 -10.87 -18.17
CA ILE A 54 -0.46 -10.15 -17.35
C ILE A 54 -0.75 -10.98 -16.09
N ILE A 55 -0.68 -10.33 -14.94
CA ILE A 55 -1.07 -10.89 -13.64
C ILE A 55 -2.52 -10.46 -13.39
N ASP A 56 -3.46 -11.35 -13.58
CA ASP A 56 -4.91 -11.09 -13.53
C ASP A 56 -5.64 -11.90 -12.42
N GLY A 57 -4.87 -12.60 -11.59
CA GLY A 57 -5.40 -13.38 -10.46
C GLY A 57 -5.98 -14.75 -10.83
N HIS A 58 -6.15 -15.09 -12.11
CA HIS A 58 -6.79 -16.36 -12.50
C HIS A 58 -6.03 -17.62 -12.06
N LYS A 59 -4.75 -17.50 -11.69
CA LYS A 59 -3.91 -18.60 -11.21
C LYS A 59 -3.99 -18.81 -9.70
N VAL A 60 -4.63 -17.90 -8.99
CA VAL A 60 -4.81 -18.02 -7.53
C VAL A 60 -5.65 -19.24 -7.24
N ALA A 61 -5.19 -20.06 -6.30
CA ALA A 61 -5.85 -21.31 -5.93
C ALA A 61 -5.76 -21.55 -4.41
N PRO A 62 -6.66 -22.34 -3.83
CA PRO A 62 -6.56 -22.76 -2.44
C PRO A 62 -5.19 -23.41 -2.16
N GLY A 63 -4.58 -23.03 -1.04
CA GLY A 63 -3.22 -23.44 -0.65
C GLY A 63 -2.12 -22.46 -1.05
N ASP A 64 -2.40 -21.49 -1.92
CA ASP A 64 -1.45 -20.41 -2.21
C ASP A 64 -1.14 -19.58 -0.95
N LYS A 65 0.08 -19.06 -0.90
CA LYS A 65 0.55 -18.24 0.20
C LYS A 65 0.37 -16.76 -0.10
N ILE A 66 -0.02 -16.02 0.93
CA ILE A 66 -0.14 -14.56 0.89
C ILE A 66 1.06 -13.98 1.63
N ILE A 67 1.88 -13.22 0.92
CA ILE A 67 3.02 -12.50 1.47
C ILE A 67 2.62 -11.04 1.60
N ALA A 68 2.82 -10.47 2.79
CA ALA A 68 2.70 -9.04 3.03
C ALA A 68 4.04 -8.35 2.78
N ILE A 69 3.98 -7.12 2.28
CA ILE A 69 5.11 -6.19 2.23
C ILE A 69 4.70 -4.95 3.02
N ALA A 70 5.56 -4.54 3.96
CA ALA A 70 5.28 -3.42 4.84
C ALA A 70 4.96 -2.13 4.09
N SER A 71 4.11 -1.30 4.68
CA SER A 71 3.93 0.09 4.28
C SER A 71 4.86 1.00 5.07
N SER A 72 5.17 2.16 4.51
CA SER A 72 5.90 3.23 5.20
C SER A 72 5.02 4.08 6.12
N GLY A 73 3.70 3.93 6.01
CA GLY A 73 2.69 4.72 6.71
C GLY A 73 1.32 4.58 6.05
N PRO A 74 0.42 5.58 6.17
CA PRO A 74 -0.93 5.54 5.61
C PRO A 74 -1.02 5.50 4.07
N HIS A 75 0.07 5.72 3.34
CA HIS A 75 0.14 5.67 1.87
C HIS A 75 -0.91 6.54 1.17
N SER A 76 -1.09 7.77 1.66
CA SER A 76 -2.04 8.74 1.10
C SER A 76 -3.52 8.31 1.16
N ASN A 77 -3.87 7.37 2.04
CA ASN A 77 -5.25 6.91 2.24
C ASN A 77 -5.76 7.24 3.66
N GLY A 78 -7.07 7.44 3.77
CA GLY A 78 -7.74 7.67 5.06
C GLY A 78 -7.52 9.05 5.68
N TYR A 79 -7.00 10.03 4.96
CA TYR A 79 -6.64 11.35 5.52
C TYR A 79 -7.84 12.17 6.00
N SER A 80 -9.04 11.96 5.49
CA SER A 80 -10.24 12.58 6.04
C SER A 80 -10.47 12.17 7.49
N LEU A 81 -10.32 10.87 7.79
CA LEU A 81 -10.42 10.35 9.14
C LEU A 81 -9.23 10.79 10.00
N ILE A 82 -8.00 10.74 9.47
CA ILE A 82 -6.78 11.21 10.16
C ILE A 82 -6.95 12.67 10.63
N ARG A 83 -7.37 13.58 9.74
CA ARG A 83 -7.61 14.98 10.10
C ARG A 83 -8.66 15.12 11.18
N LYS A 84 -9.74 14.33 11.11
CA LYS A 84 -10.77 14.34 12.15
C LYS A 84 -10.26 13.84 13.49
N ILE A 85 -9.42 12.80 13.50
CA ILE A 85 -8.79 12.28 14.72
C ILE A 85 -7.88 13.33 15.34
N ILE A 86 -7.03 14.02 14.55
CA ILE A 86 -6.17 15.09 15.02
C ILE A 86 -7.00 16.21 15.65
N GLU A 87 -8.06 16.65 14.96
CA GLU A 87 -8.96 17.69 15.46
C GLU A 87 -9.59 17.32 16.80
N VAL A 88 -10.15 16.11 16.91
CA VAL A 88 -10.90 15.67 18.11
C VAL A 88 -9.97 15.34 19.27
N SER A 89 -8.81 14.74 19.00
CA SER A 89 -7.84 14.39 20.05
C SER A 89 -7.04 15.60 20.54
N GLY A 90 -6.97 16.69 19.76
CA GLY A 90 -6.10 17.82 20.04
C GLY A 90 -4.62 17.47 20.03
N ALA A 91 -4.23 16.40 19.34
CA ALA A 91 -2.86 15.92 19.32
C ALA A 91 -1.91 16.91 18.66
N GLU A 92 -0.75 17.10 19.28
CA GLU A 92 0.32 17.88 18.68
C GLU A 92 1.09 17.03 17.66
N LEU A 93 1.28 17.55 16.46
CA LEU A 93 1.97 16.85 15.40
C LEU A 93 3.46 16.60 15.69
N SER A 94 4.05 17.36 16.63
CA SER A 94 5.40 17.17 17.13
C SER A 94 5.52 16.04 18.18
N ALA A 95 4.39 15.50 18.66
CA ALA A 95 4.40 14.40 19.61
C ALA A 95 5.13 13.16 19.07
N SER A 96 5.73 12.38 19.97
CA SER A 96 6.42 11.13 19.58
C SER A 96 5.45 10.08 19.06
N CYS A 97 5.81 9.44 17.96
CA CYS A 97 5.10 8.30 17.37
C CYS A 97 6.14 7.24 16.94
N GLY A 98 6.37 6.26 17.82
CA GLY A 98 7.49 5.34 17.63
C GLY A 98 8.84 6.07 17.72
N GLU A 99 9.68 5.90 16.73
CA GLU A 99 11.02 6.50 16.65
C GLU A 99 11.03 7.90 16.00
N THR A 100 9.86 8.41 15.58
CA THR A 100 9.73 9.67 14.85
C THR A 100 8.63 10.56 15.45
N THR A 101 8.29 11.68 14.79
CA THR A 101 7.15 12.50 15.18
C THR A 101 5.86 11.98 14.55
N LEU A 102 4.72 12.36 15.14
CA LEU A 102 3.41 12.06 14.56
C LEU A 102 3.27 12.65 13.15
N ALA A 103 3.78 13.86 12.93
CA ALA A 103 3.79 14.48 11.61
C ALA A 103 4.54 13.63 10.59
N ASP A 104 5.76 13.21 10.89
CA ASP A 104 6.60 12.42 9.99
C ASP A 104 5.98 11.05 9.72
N ALA A 105 5.44 10.39 10.75
CA ALA A 105 4.78 9.09 10.60
C ALA A 105 3.52 9.17 9.73
N LEU A 106 2.72 10.24 9.89
CA LEU A 106 1.53 10.48 9.06
C LEU A 106 1.89 10.90 7.64
N MET A 107 2.97 11.64 7.44
CA MET A 107 3.39 12.18 6.14
C MET A 107 4.45 11.32 5.44
N ALA A 108 4.75 10.13 5.95
CA ALA A 108 5.71 9.23 5.33
C ALA A 108 5.35 8.99 3.85
N PRO A 109 6.30 9.19 2.92
CA PRO A 109 6.04 8.97 1.50
C PRO A 109 5.64 7.53 1.24
N THR A 110 4.71 7.33 0.29
CA THR A 110 4.31 5.98 -0.15
C THR A 110 5.52 5.18 -0.60
N GLU A 111 5.64 3.95 -0.11
CA GLU A 111 6.71 3.01 -0.50
C GLU A 111 6.63 2.69 -2.00
N ILE A 112 7.78 2.63 -2.65
CA ILE A 112 7.88 2.35 -4.09
C ILE A 112 8.29 0.89 -4.30
N TYR A 113 7.33 0.06 -4.66
CA TYR A 113 7.51 -1.39 -4.82
C TYR A 113 7.94 -1.84 -6.23
N ASN A 114 7.94 -0.93 -7.21
CA ASN A 114 8.03 -1.25 -8.63
C ASN A 114 9.19 -2.16 -9.01
N LYS A 115 10.42 -1.79 -8.63
CA LYS A 115 11.63 -2.56 -9.02
C LYS A 115 11.61 -3.97 -8.41
N SER A 116 11.23 -4.07 -7.14
CA SER A 116 11.18 -5.35 -6.43
C SER A 116 10.08 -6.26 -6.98
N LEU A 117 8.90 -5.70 -7.29
CA LEU A 117 7.81 -6.46 -7.89
C LEU A 117 8.13 -6.90 -9.33
N LEU A 118 8.85 -6.08 -10.10
CA LEU A 118 9.31 -6.49 -11.44
C LEU A 118 10.35 -7.62 -11.38
N ALA A 119 11.26 -7.59 -10.39
CA ALA A 119 12.19 -8.69 -10.15
C ALA A 119 11.42 -9.97 -9.74
N LEU A 120 10.47 -9.83 -8.82
CA LEU A 120 9.62 -10.94 -8.39
C LEU A 120 8.83 -11.55 -9.57
N GLN A 121 8.28 -10.72 -10.45
CA GLN A 121 7.55 -11.20 -11.64
C GLN A 121 8.43 -12.01 -12.58
N ARG A 122 9.70 -11.61 -12.75
CA ARG A 122 10.65 -12.31 -13.64
C ARG A 122 11.04 -13.68 -13.09
N GLU A 123 11.29 -13.79 -11.79
CA GLU A 123 11.88 -14.97 -11.17
C GLU A 123 10.85 -15.91 -10.56
N ILE A 124 9.84 -15.38 -9.91
CA ILE A 124 8.85 -16.13 -9.13
C ILE A 124 7.54 -16.31 -9.89
N LYS A 125 7.09 -15.28 -10.63
CA LYS A 125 5.81 -15.21 -11.35
C LYS A 125 4.63 -15.35 -10.39
N PRO A 126 4.34 -14.33 -9.59
CA PRO A 126 3.23 -14.34 -8.64
C PRO A 126 1.90 -14.57 -9.35
N HIS A 127 0.95 -15.17 -8.63
CA HIS A 127 -0.40 -15.41 -9.12
C HIS A 127 -1.26 -14.16 -9.08
N ALA A 128 -1.07 -13.31 -8.06
CA ALA A 128 -1.73 -12.02 -7.92
C ALA A 128 -0.90 -11.03 -7.11
N LEU A 129 -1.21 -9.75 -7.28
CA LEU A 129 -0.66 -8.62 -6.52
C LEU A 129 -1.82 -7.72 -6.13
N ALA A 130 -1.93 -7.33 -4.86
CA ALA A 130 -2.90 -6.34 -4.42
C ALA A 130 -2.21 -5.19 -3.68
N HIS A 131 -2.29 -3.98 -4.24
CA HIS A 131 -1.86 -2.75 -3.58
C HIS A 131 -2.94 -2.32 -2.59
N ILE A 132 -2.55 -2.19 -1.33
CA ILE A 132 -3.49 -1.89 -0.26
C ILE A 132 -3.67 -0.37 -0.15
N THR A 133 -4.79 0.11 -0.65
CA THR A 133 -5.20 1.51 -0.71
C THR A 133 -6.49 1.74 0.07
N GLY A 134 -7.32 2.73 -0.29
CA GLY A 134 -8.64 2.90 0.30
C GLY A 134 -9.46 1.63 0.18
N GLY A 135 -10.15 1.26 1.24
CA GLY A 135 -10.79 -0.06 1.39
C GLY A 135 -9.96 -1.08 2.17
N GLY A 136 -8.67 -0.76 2.46
CA GLY A 136 -7.78 -1.58 3.27
C GLY A 136 -7.61 -3.01 2.75
N LEU A 137 -7.28 -3.92 3.66
CA LEU A 137 -7.13 -5.35 3.32
C LEU A 137 -8.45 -5.97 2.85
N LEU A 138 -9.57 -5.55 3.46
CA LEU A 138 -10.89 -6.15 3.26
C LEU A 138 -11.43 -5.95 1.85
N GLU A 139 -11.09 -4.86 1.19
CA GLU A 139 -11.62 -4.56 -0.15
C GLU A 139 -10.59 -4.73 -1.27
N ASN A 140 -9.28 -4.59 -0.98
CA ASN A 140 -8.26 -4.67 -2.04
C ASN A 140 -7.85 -6.12 -2.35
N ILE A 141 -7.72 -7.00 -1.36
CA ILE A 141 -7.37 -8.40 -1.61
C ILE A 141 -8.45 -9.12 -2.43
N PRO A 142 -9.76 -8.98 -2.11
CA PRO A 142 -10.81 -9.62 -2.91
C PRO A 142 -10.80 -9.29 -4.40
N ARG A 143 -10.34 -8.10 -4.79
CA ARG A 143 -10.32 -7.68 -6.21
C ARG A 143 -9.43 -8.55 -7.10
N VAL A 144 -8.48 -9.27 -6.51
CA VAL A 144 -7.53 -10.11 -7.24
C VAL A 144 -7.78 -11.61 -7.04
N LEU A 145 -8.84 -11.96 -6.31
CA LEU A 145 -9.22 -13.36 -6.08
C LEU A 145 -10.20 -13.85 -7.15
N PRO A 146 -10.02 -15.04 -7.69
CA PRO A 146 -11.02 -15.68 -8.55
C PRO A 146 -12.20 -16.19 -7.72
N ASN A 147 -13.31 -16.48 -8.40
CA ASN A 147 -14.46 -17.11 -7.76
C ASN A 147 -14.08 -18.43 -7.08
N GLY A 148 -14.63 -18.64 -5.88
CA GLY A 148 -14.36 -19.86 -5.10
C GLY A 148 -13.14 -19.78 -4.19
N CYS A 149 -12.43 -18.63 -4.13
CA CYS A 149 -11.29 -18.40 -3.25
C CYS A 149 -11.61 -17.32 -2.21
N SER A 150 -11.08 -17.46 -1.01
CA SER A 150 -11.06 -16.47 0.07
C SER A 150 -9.63 -16.34 0.61
N ALA A 151 -9.31 -15.19 1.18
CA ALA A 151 -8.04 -14.96 1.85
C ALA A 151 -8.20 -15.16 3.36
N VAL A 152 -7.38 -16.01 3.95
CA VAL A 152 -7.31 -16.23 5.41
C VAL A 152 -6.01 -15.63 5.91
N LEU A 153 -6.12 -14.56 6.70
CA LEU A 153 -5.00 -13.77 7.20
C LEU A 153 -4.78 -14.04 8.69
N ASP A 154 -3.54 -14.29 9.08
CA ASP A 154 -3.17 -14.54 10.46
C ASP A 154 -2.72 -13.24 11.13
N LYS A 155 -3.54 -12.74 12.06
CA LYS A 155 -3.25 -11.51 12.82
C LYS A 155 -2.04 -11.59 13.73
N GLN A 156 -1.56 -12.78 14.06
CA GLN A 156 -0.36 -12.95 14.89
C GLN A 156 0.94 -12.72 14.12
N THR A 157 0.88 -12.60 12.80
CA THR A 157 2.07 -12.46 11.95
C THR A 157 2.62 -11.05 11.88
N TRP A 158 1.86 -10.03 12.34
CA TRP A 158 2.34 -8.65 12.38
C TRP A 158 1.72 -7.87 13.53
N GLU A 159 2.41 -6.83 13.95
CA GLU A 159 1.90 -5.82 14.87
C GLU A 159 1.56 -4.54 14.11
N LEU A 160 0.51 -3.84 14.56
CA LEU A 160 0.20 -2.54 14.00
C LEU A 160 1.36 -1.58 14.24
N PRO A 161 1.90 -0.92 13.20
CA PRO A 161 2.89 0.13 13.38
C PRO A 161 2.39 1.26 14.29
N PRO A 162 3.29 1.98 15.00
CA PRO A 162 2.92 3.00 15.97
C PRO A 162 1.90 4.02 15.50
N VAL A 163 1.97 4.45 14.25
CA VAL A 163 1.01 5.41 13.68
C VAL A 163 -0.40 4.85 13.62
N PHE A 164 -0.58 3.57 13.32
CA PHE A 164 -1.91 2.93 13.29
C PHE A 164 -2.41 2.61 14.68
N GLN A 165 -1.53 2.27 15.62
CA GLN A 165 -1.89 2.13 17.04
C GLN A 165 -2.39 3.47 17.60
N TRP A 166 -1.71 4.58 17.24
CA TRP A 166 -2.13 5.92 17.61
C TRP A 166 -3.49 6.26 17.00
N LEU A 167 -3.70 6.02 15.69
CA LEU A 167 -4.97 6.26 15.01
C LEU A 167 -6.13 5.49 15.66
N ALA A 168 -5.93 4.22 15.98
CA ALA A 168 -6.93 3.39 16.63
C ALA A 168 -7.28 3.94 18.02
N THR A 169 -6.26 4.28 18.83
CA THR A 169 -6.44 4.71 20.22
C THR A 169 -6.98 6.13 20.31
N ALA A 170 -6.34 7.09 19.64
CA ALA A 170 -6.73 8.51 19.71
C ALA A 170 -8.08 8.77 19.02
N GLY A 171 -8.38 8.00 17.97
CA GLY A 171 -9.65 8.10 17.25
C GLY A 171 -10.78 7.25 17.83
N GLY A 172 -10.49 6.32 18.73
CA GLY A 172 -11.45 5.32 19.19
C GLY A 172 -12.01 4.50 18.01
N VAL A 173 -11.19 4.24 16.98
CA VAL A 173 -11.61 3.58 15.75
C VAL A 173 -11.69 2.07 16.01
N ALA A 174 -12.84 1.48 15.69
CA ALA A 174 -13.03 0.04 15.81
C ALA A 174 -12.08 -0.72 14.87
N GLU A 175 -11.66 -1.92 15.27
CA GLU A 175 -10.68 -2.72 14.55
C GLU A 175 -11.11 -3.01 13.09
N ASP A 176 -12.37 -3.36 12.88
CA ASP A 176 -12.90 -3.60 11.53
C ASP A 176 -12.83 -2.36 10.64
N GLU A 177 -13.06 -1.18 11.23
CA GLU A 177 -12.95 0.08 10.50
C GLU A 177 -11.49 0.46 10.24
N MET A 178 -10.57 0.13 11.13
CA MET A 178 -9.12 0.25 10.87
C MET A 178 -8.73 -0.56 9.63
N HIS A 179 -9.13 -1.82 9.54
CA HIS A 179 -8.83 -2.71 8.41
C HIS A 179 -9.57 -2.36 7.11
N ARG A 180 -10.63 -1.55 7.19
CA ARG A 180 -11.37 -1.04 6.02
C ARG A 180 -10.80 0.28 5.52
N THR A 181 -10.39 1.18 6.43
CA THR A 181 -9.95 2.53 6.07
C THR A 181 -8.47 2.58 5.77
N PHE A 182 -7.66 1.83 6.51
CA PHE A 182 -6.20 1.90 6.46
C PHE A 182 -5.57 0.60 5.97
N ASN A 183 -4.33 0.72 5.52
CA ASN A 183 -3.50 -0.44 5.17
C ASN A 183 -2.95 -1.20 6.39
N CYS A 184 -3.07 -0.64 7.59
CA CYS A 184 -2.64 -1.23 8.87
C CYS A 184 -1.19 -1.74 8.88
N GLY A 185 -0.30 -1.08 8.11
CA GLY A 185 1.11 -1.45 8.02
C GLY A 185 1.45 -2.38 6.85
N ILE A 186 0.47 -2.77 6.04
CA ILE A 186 0.65 -3.65 4.87
C ILE A 186 0.35 -2.86 3.60
N GLY A 187 1.38 -2.46 2.85
CA GLY A 187 1.20 -1.65 1.65
C GLY A 187 0.93 -2.47 0.39
N MET A 188 1.41 -3.71 0.35
CA MET A 188 1.25 -4.61 -0.79
C MET A 188 1.07 -6.03 -0.30
N THR A 189 0.23 -6.81 -0.96
CA THR A 189 0.19 -8.27 -0.83
C THR A 189 0.54 -8.95 -2.13
N VAL A 190 1.28 -10.06 -2.01
CA VAL A 190 1.72 -10.91 -3.11
C VAL A 190 1.20 -12.32 -2.88
N ILE A 191 0.51 -12.90 -3.87
CA ILE A 191 0.00 -14.26 -3.79
C ILE A 191 0.86 -15.14 -4.69
N VAL A 192 1.41 -16.19 -4.11
CA VAL A 192 2.31 -17.13 -4.81
C VAL A 192 1.96 -18.58 -4.49
N GLY A 193 2.30 -19.49 -5.39
CA GLY A 193 2.18 -20.92 -5.12
C GLY A 193 3.04 -21.32 -3.89
N PRO A 194 2.62 -22.30 -3.08
CA PRO A 194 3.25 -22.63 -1.80
C PRO A 194 4.75 -22.99 -1.92
N SER A 195 5.15 -23.64 -3.00
CA SER A 195 6.56 -23.97 -3.26
C SER A 195 7.45 -22.78 -3.61
N LYS A 196 6.86 -21.60 -3.83
CA LYS A 196 7.57 -20.37 -4.19
C LYS A 196 7.63 -19.33 -3.08
N ALA A 197 6.93 -19.58 -1.96
CA ALA A 197 6.79 -18.58 -0.90
C ALA A 197 8.14 -18.20 -0.27
N GLU A 198 8.96 -19.18 0.09
CA GLU A 198 10.28 -18.94 0.69
C GLU A 198 11.21 -18.16 -0.25
N ALA A 199 11.26 -18.55 -1.52
CA ALA A 199 12.07 -17.86 -2.52
C ALA A 199 11.57 -16.43 -2.79
N ALA A 200 10.25 -16.20 -2.73
CA ALA A 200 9.66 -14.87 -2.88
C ALA A 200 10.00 -13.97 -1.68
N LEU A 201 9.89 -14.49 -0.45
CA LEU A 201 10.29 -13.78 0.77
C LEU A 201 11.77 -13.41 0.74
N GLN A 202 12.63 -14.34 0.38
CA GLN A 202 14.07 -14.08 0.29
C GLN A 202 14.37 -13.00 -0.73
N LEU A 203 13.80 -13.09 -1.95
CA LEU A 203 14.00 -12.10 -3.00
C LEU A 203 13.57 -10.70 -2.55
N LEU A 204 12.39 -10.57 -1.94
CA LEU A 204 11.87 -9.29 -1.46
C LEU A 204 12.73 -8.71 -0.34
N SER A 205 13.17 -9.56 0.59
CA SER A 205 14.06 -9.19 1.69
C SER A 205 15.44 -8.73 1.17
N ASP A 206 16.00 -9.42 0.18
CA ASP A 206 17.28 -9.04 -0.46
C ASP A 206 17.18 -7.69 -1.19
N GLN A 207 15.97 -7.29 -1.58
CA GLN A 207 15.67 -5.96 -2.14
C GLN A 207 15.46 -4.89 -1.05
N GLY A 208 15.62 -5.24 0.23
CA GLY A 208 15.48 -4.33 1.36
C GLY A 208 14.04 -4.10 1.84
N LEU A 209 13.08 -4.88 1.35
CA LEU A 209 11.70 -4.78 1.79
C LEU A 209 11.45 -5.63 3.05
N ASN A 210 10.75 -5.05 4.03
CA ASN A 210 10.23 -5.82 5.15
C ASN A 210 9.00 -6.60 4.68
N CYS A 211 9.07 -7.93 4.69
CA CYS A 211 8.01 -8.81 4.21
C CYS A 211 7.90 -10.08 5.05
N TRP A 212 6.71 -10.67 5.08
CA TRP A 212 6.43 -11.89 5.85
C TRP A 212 5.25 -12.67 5.23
N GLU A 213 5.12 -13.95 5.59
CA GLU A 213 3.92 -14.72 5.26
C GLU A 213 2.76 -14.23 6.13
N LEU A 214 1.73 -13.69 5.49
CA LEU A 214 0.56 -13.10 6.13
C LEU A 214 -0.57 -14.12 6.32
N GLY A 215 -0.64 -15.11 5.43
CA GLY A 215 -1.74 -16.05 5.43
C GLY A 215 -1.79 -16.92 4.18
N THR A 216 -2.96 -17.48 3.92
CA THR A 216 -3.17 -18.42 2.82
C THR A 216 -4.48 -18.18 2.09
N ILE A 217 -4.55 -18.68 0.86
CA ILE A 217 -5.80 -18.77 0.12
C ILE A 217 -6.51 -20.07 0.50
N ALA A 218 -7.80 -19.97 0.79
CA ALA A 218 -8.70 -21.09 1.06
C ALA A 218 -9.86 -21.13 0.06
N GLU A 219 -10.60 -22.23 0.04
CA GLU A 219 -11.91 -22.27 -0.61
C GLU A 219 -12.85 -21.29 0.09
N GLY A 220 -13.62 -20.51 -0.67
CA GLY A 220 -14.48 -19.49 -0.07
C GLY A 220 -15.27 -18.66 -1.10
N ASN A 221 -15.78 -17.55 -0.64
CA ASN A 221 -16.73 -16.71 -1.37
C ASN A 221 -16.18 -15.32 -1.76
N GLY A 222 -14.87 -15.18 -1.81
CA GLY A 222 -14.22 -13.90 -2.18
C GLY A 222 -13.97 -12.95 -1.01
N MET A 223 -14.08 -13.42 0.23
CA MET A 223 -13.93 -12.58 1.41
C MET A 223 -12.52 -12.68 2.00
N VAL A 224 -12.19 -11.71 2.85
CA VAL A 224 -11.03 -11.77 3.75
C VAL A 224 -11.51 -12.20 5.12
N GLU A 225 -10.87 -13.21 5.68
CA GLU A 225 -11.12 -13.72 7.01
C GLU A 225 -9.84 -13.58 7.84
N PHE A 226 -10.00 -13.18 9.11
CA PHE A 226 -8.89 -13.10 10.04
C PHE A 226 -8.89 -14.29 10.99
N THR A 227 -7.70 -14.87 11.23
CA THR A 227 -7.44 -15.83 12.29
C THR A 227 -6.55 -15.23 13.38
N PHE A 228 -6.59 -15.85 14.59
CA PHE A 228 -5.90 -15.39 15.79
C PHE A 228 -4.98 -16.48 16.33
#